data_7b579b998878dfaa79242b5883e86850
#
_entry.id   7b579b998878dfaa79242b5883e86850
#
_cell.length_a   1.000
_cell.length_b   1.000
_cell.length_c   1.000
_cell.angle_alpha   90.00
_cell.angle_beta   90.00
_cell.angle_gamma   90.00
#
_symmetry.space_group_name_H-M   'P 1'
#
loop_
_entity.id
_entity.type
_entity.pdbx_description
1 polymer ?
#
loop_
_entity_poly.entity_id
_entity_poly.type
_entity_poly.pdbx_seq_one_letter_code
_entity_poly.pdbx_strand_id
1 'polypeptide(L)'
;MKLYGYWRSGCTWRVRIALALKGATYDYQPVHLLKGEQHSEPFRTLNLLESVPLLEWHEGGAIRRLAQSLAIIDFIDQRFPSPPLLPTDPWLRARARQLAEIVNSGIQPFQTPFVMGQVKAFGGDEKAWVHGFHVRGLTALEEETSRTAGRFSVGDAPSIADCCLVPQLYASRRFKVDLTPYPTLTRIEAECEALPAFQAAHPDRQPDAEQAPR
;
A
#
# COMPACT_ATOMS: atom_id res chain seq x y z
N MET A 1 -15.00 -10.74 -7.73
CA MET A 1 -14.16 -10.58 -6.54
C MET A 1 -14.62 -9.39 -5.74
N LYS A 2 -14.34 -9.37 -4.43
CA LYS A 2 -14.68 -8.26 -3.54
C LYS A 2 -13.46 -7.86 -2.73
N LEU A 3 -13.21 -6.55 -2.60
CA LEU A 3 -12.12 -5.98 -1.81
C LEU A 3 -12.70 -5.28 -0.58
N TYR A 4 -12.40 -5.81 0.60
CA TYR A 4 -12.66 -5.12 1.86
C TYR A 4 -11.50 -4.17 2.16
N GLY A 5 -11.82 -2.93 2.45
CA GLY A 5 -10.82 -1.90 2.59
C GLY A 5 -11.28 -0.67 3.34
N TYR A 6 -10.36 0.25 3.54
CA TYR A 6 -10.62 1.59 4.05
C TYR A 6 -9.97 2.61 3.11
N TRP A 7 -10.69 3.66 2.75
CA TRP A 7 -10.26 4.63 1.73
C TRP A 7 -8.82 5.12 1.93
N ARG A 8 -8.44 5.44 3.16
CA ARG A 8 -7.13 6.00 3.51
C ARG A 8 -6.10 4.96 3.95
N SER A 9 -6.44 3.67 3.98
CA SER A 9 -5.47 2.62 4.28
C SER A 9 -4.43 2.48 3.18
N GLY A 10 -3.16 2.74 3.49
CA GLY A 10 -2.07 2.58 2.52
C GLY A 10 -1.99 1.15 1.98
N CYS A 11 -2.20 0.13 2.81
CA CYS A 11 -2.22 -1.27 2.38
C CYS A 11 -3.38 -1.57 1.42
N THR A 12 -4.59 -1.02 1.67
CA THR A 12 -5.71 -1.15 0.72
C THR A 12 -5.42 -0.40 -0.58
N TRP A 13 -4.83 0.79 -0.48
CA TRP A 13 -4.51 1.60 -1.65
C TRP A 13 -3.50 0.91 -2.57
N ARG A 14 -2.49 0.20 -2.05
CA ARG A 14 -1.58 -0.65 -2.86
C ARG A 14 -2.35 -1.62 -3.74
N VAL A 15 -3.34 -2.31 -3.17
CA VAL A 15 -4.16 -3.28 -3.89
C VAL A 15 -5.05 -2.60 -4.93
N ARG A 16 -5.63 -1.45 -4.61
CA ARG A 16 -6.43 -0.67 -5.58
C ARG A 16 -5.59 -0.23 -6.77
N ILE A 17 -4.35 0.24 -6.55
CA ILE A 17 -3.42 0.59 -7.63
C ILE A 17 -3.16 -0.64 -8.52
N ALA A 18 -2.84 -1.77 -7.91
CA ALA A 18 -2.58 -3.00 -8.65
C ALA A 18 -3.78 -3.43 -9.49
N LEU A 19 -4.99 -3.43 -8.92
CA LEU A 19 -6.22 -3.74 -9.64
C LEU A 19 -6.48 -2.77 -10.79
N ALA A 20 -6.27 -1.47 -10.57
CA ALA A 20 -6.44 -0.46 -11.61
C ALA A 20 -5.41 -0.58 -12.74
N LEU A 21 -4.14 -0.90 -12.43
CA LEU A 21 -3.12 -1.18 -13.44
C LEU A 21 -3.46 -2.41 -14.29
N LYS A 22 -4.16 -3.38 -13.70
CA LYS A 22 -4.65 -4.59 -14.40
C LYS A 22 -5.97 -4.37 -15.13
N GLY A 23 -6.61 -3.22 -15.00
CA GLY A 23 -7.96 -3.01 -15.53
C GLY A 23 -9.01 -3.94 -14.92
N ALA A 24 -8.74 -4.47 -13.73
CA ALA A 24 -9.59 -5.45 -13.08
C ALA A 24 -10.71 -4.77 -12.28
N THR A 25 -11.95 -5.22 -12.48
CA THR A 25 -13.12 -4.73 -11.74
C THR A 25 -13.35 -5.54 -10.46
N TYR A 26 -13.85 -4.88 -9.43
CA TYR A 26 -14.14 -5.50 -8.13
C TYR A 26 -15.27 -4.74 -7.40
N ASP A 27 -15.96 -5.45 -6.53
CA ASP A 27 -16.88 -4.84 -5.57
C ASP A 27 -16.07 -4.32 -4.40
N TYR A 28 -16.24 -3.05 -4.03
CA TYR A 28 -15.56 -2.47 -2.88
C TYR A 28 -16.47 -2.50 -1.65
N GLN A 29 -16.00 -3.08 -0.57
CA GLN A 29 -16.69 -3.14 0.72
C GLN A 29 -15.90 -2.32 1.75
N PRO A 30 -16.40 -1.16 2.16
CA PRO A 30 -15.77 -0.37 3.19
C PRO A 30 -15.72 -1.08 4.55
N VAL A 31 -14.60 -0.88 5.27
CA VAL A 31 -14.41 -1.27 6.68
C VAL A 31 -13.82 -0.08 7.40
N HIS A 32 -14.62 0.62 8.19
CA HIS A 32 -14.26 1.91 8.76
C HIS A 32 -13.33 1.77 9.96
N LEU A 33 -12.02 1.89 9.74
CA LEU A 33 -10.98 1.65 10.76
C LEU A 33 -11.10 2.58 11.98
N LEU A 34 -11.48 3.84 11.79
CA LEU A 34 -11.60 4.79 12.90
C LEU A 34 -12.83 4.53 13.78
N LYS A 35 -13.84 3.79 13.26
CA LYS A 35 -14.99 3.32 14.03
C LYS A 35 -14.78 1.93 14.63
N GLY A 36 -13.63 1.32 14.37
CA GLY A 36 -13.31 0.00 14.88
C GLY A 36 -14.06 -1.15 14.18
N GLU A 37 -14.61 -0.93 12.98
CA GLU A 37 -15.39 -1.96 12.26
C GLU A 37 -14.56 -3.22 11.96
N GLN A 38 -13.23 -3.10 11.86
CA GLN A 38 -12.32 -4.25 11.70
C GLN A 38 -12.35 -5.20 12.91
N HIS A 39 -12.79 -4.73 14.07
CA HIS A 39 -12.93 -5.51 15.31
C HIS A 39 -14.33 -6.11 15.48
N SER A 40 -15.25 -5.84 14.56
CA SER A 40 -16.60 -6.40 14.59
C SER A 40 -16.59 -7.90 14.36
N GLU A 41 -17.49 -8.63 15.03
CA GLU A 41 -17.60 -10.09 14.89
C GLU A 41 -17.74 -10.53 13.41
N PRO A 42 -18.56 -9.89 12.56
CA PRO A 42 -18.65 -10.28 11.16
C PRO A 42 -17.32 -10.15 10.40
N PHE A 43 -16.50 -9.12 10.68
CA PHE A 43 -15.23 -8.96 9.99
C PHE A 43 -14.13 -9.88 10.56
N ARG A 44 -14.12 -10.11 11.87
CA ARG A 44 -13.17 -11.03 12.54
C ARG A 44 -13.27 -12.45 11.98
N THR A 45 -14.47 -12.91 11.64
CA THR A 45 -14.67 -14.24 11.02
C THR A 45 -14.12 -14.32 9.61
N LEU A 46 -13.97 -13.18 8.92
CA LEU A 46 -13.38 -13.10 7.58
C LEU A 46 -11.85 -12.98 7.63
N ASN A 47 -11.31 -12.22 8.59
CA ASN A 47 -9.89 -11.99 8.77
C ASN A 47 -9.50 -11.89 10.25
N LEU A 48 -8.88 -12.94 10.77
CA LEU A 48 -8.44 -13.02 12.18
C LEU A 48 -7.39 -11.97 12.57
N LEU A 49 -6.70 -11.34 11.62
CA LEU A 49 -5.78 -10.24 11.89
C LEU A 49 -6.49 -8.89 12.07
N GLU A 50 -7.82 -8.85 11.90
CA GLU A 50 -8.61 -7.64 12.12
C GLU A 50 -8.05 -6.42 11.37
N SER A 51 -7.63 -6.63 10.11
CA SER A 51 -6.94 -5.62 9.30
C SER A 51 -7.40 -5.64 7.85
N VAL A 52 -7.23 -4.50 7.17
CA VAL A 52 -7.48 -4.37 5.74
C VAL A 52 -6.15 -4.20 4.99
N PRO A 53 -6.05 -4.65 3.73
CA PRO A 53 -7.09 -5.20 2.86
C PRO A 53 -7.37 -6.68 3.09
N LEU A 54 -8.59 -7.10 2.71
CA LEU A 54 -8.95 -8.50 2.51
C LEU A 54 -9.57 -8.65 1.11
N LEU A 55 -9.06 -9.56 0.32
CA LEU A 55 -9.62 -9.94 -0.97
C LEU A 55 -10.48 -11.19 -0.79
N GLU A 56 -11.72 -11.12 -1.28
CA GLU A 56 -12.59 -12.28 -1.43
C GLU A 56 -12.66 -12.62 -2.93
N TRP A 57 -12.22 -13.82 -3.27
CA TRP A 57 -12.16 -14.33 -4.64
C TRP A 57 -13.18 -15.45 -4.82
N HIS A 58 -14.01 -15.31 -5.86
CA HIS A 58 -15.05 -16.30 -6.19
C HIS A 58 -14.60 -17.10 -7.42
N GLU A 59 -14.46 -18.40 -7.25
CA GLU A 59 -14.03 -19.30 -8.31
C GLU A 59 -14.61 -20.70 -8.13
N GLY A 60 -15.25 -21.24 -9.18
CA GLY A 60 -15.78 -22.60 -9.16
C GLY A 60 -16.84 -22.86 -8.06
N GLY A 61 -17.63 -21.82 -7.70
CA GLY A 61 -18.60 -21.91 -6.61
C GLY A 61 -18.01 -21.81 -5.19
N ALA A 62 -16.67 -21.71 -5.08
CA ALA A 62 -15.98 -21.52 -3.82
C ALA A 62 -15.63 -20.04 -3.58
N ILE A 63 -15.65 -19.65 -2.32
CA ILE A 63 -15.18 -18.35 -1.84
C ILE A 63 -13.84 -18.56 -1.16
N ARG A 64 -12.80 -17.92 -1.68
CA ARG A 64 -11.46 -17.93 -1.09
C ARG A 64 -11.13 -16.55 -0.58
N ARG A 65 -10.44 -16.46 0.55
CA ARG A 65 -10.06 -15.19 1.17
C ARG A 65 -8.56 -15.09 1.30
N LEU A 66 -8.03 -13.90 0.99
CA LEU A 66 -6.61 -13.61 1.05
C LEU A 66 -6.40 -12.24 1.70
N ALA A 67 -5.65 -12.20 2.77
CA ALA A 67 -5.18 -10.99 3.43
C ALA A 67 -3.71 -10.70 3.04
N GLN A 68 -3.17 -9.58 3.52
CA GLN A 68 -1.83 -9.05 3.21
C GLN A 68 -1.69 -8.48 1.79
N SER A 69 -1.45 -7.16 1.73
CA SER A 69 -1.47 -6.43 0.45
C SER A 69 -0.54 -6.99 -0.61
N LEU A 70 0.68 -7.41 -0.24
CA LEU A 70 1.64 -7.95 -1.20
C LEU A 70 1.25 -9.35 -1.70
N ALA A 71 0.69 -10.20 -0.82
CA ALA A 71 0.17 -11.50 -1.23
C ALA A 71 -1.03 -11.35 -2.19
N ILE A 72 -1.90 -10.37 -1.91
CA ILE A 72 -3.03 -10.05 -2.78
C ILE A 72 -2.53 -9.57 -4.15
N ILE A 73 -1.54 -8.67 -4.17
CA ILE A 73 -0.97 -8.15 -5.43
C ILE A 73 -0.29 -9.26 -6.23
N ASP A 74 0.47 -10.15 -5.58
CA ASP A 74 1.08 -11.30 -6.26
C ASP A 74 0.03 -12.22 -6.87
N PHE A 75 -1.05 -12.51 -6.16
CA PHE A 75 -2.17 -13.29 -6.68
C PHE A 75 -2.84 -12.59 -7.88
N ILE A 76 -3.10 -11.27 -7.77
CA ILE A 76 -3.69 -10.47 -8.86
C ILE A 76 -2.77 -10.46 -10.08
N ASP A 77 -1.46 -10.31 -9.89
CA ASP A 77 -0.48 -10.30 -10.99
C ASP A 77 -0.47 -11.61 -11.76
N GLN A 78 -0.64 -12.74 -11.07
CA GLN A 78 -0.73 -14.07 -11.69
C GLN A 78 -2.07 -14.31 -12.40
N ARG A 79 -3.18 -13.80 -11.84
CA ARG A 79 -4.52 -13.94 -12.44
C ARG A 79 -4.74 -13.02 -13.64
N PHE A 80 -4.09 -11.88 -13.67
CA PHE A 80 -4.10 -10.87 -14.72
C PHE A 80 -2.67 -10.59 -15.17
N PRO A 81 -2.05 -11.44 -15.97
CA PRO A 81 -0.61 -11.37 -16.22
C PRO A 81 -0.14 -10.15 -17.02
N SER A 82 -1.05 -9.41 -17.65
CA SER A 82 -0.70 -8.24 -18.47
C SER A 82 -1.45 -6.98 -18.01
N PRO A 83 -0.74 -5.84 -17.87
CA PRO A 83 0.72 -5.70 -17.83
C PRO A 83 1.31 -6.33 -16.56
N PRO A 84 2.55 -6.88 -16.60
CA PRO A 84 3.16 -7.47 -15.41
C PRO A 84 3.53 -6.39 -14.36
N LEU A 85 3.30 -6.67 -13.08
CA LEU A 85 3.71 -5.80 -11.98
C LEU A 85 5.11 -6.12 -11.44
N LEU A 86 5.75 -7.14 -12.00
CA LEU A 86 7.11 -7.53 -11.68
C LEU A 86 7.90 -7.71 -12.97
N PRO A 87 9.13 -7.19 -13.05
CA PRO A 87 10.02 -7.41 -14.18
C PRO A 87 10.22 -8.91 -14.49
N THR A 88 10.48 -9.22 -15.75
CA THR A 88 10.81 -10.60 -16.19
C THR A 88 12.23 -10.99 -15.81
N ASP A 89 13.17 -10.04 -15.79
CA ASP A 89 14.54 -10.28 -15.31
C ASP A 89 14.52 -10.66 -13.82
N PRO A 90 15.13 -11.79 -13.43
CA PRO A 90 15.07 -12.26 -12.04
C PRO A 90 15.69 -11.32 -11.03
N TRP A 91 16.75 -10.59 -11.40
CA TRP A 91 17.40 -9.63 -10.51
C TRP A 91 16.53 -8.39 -10.30
N LEU A 92 16.05 -7.79 -11.38
CA LEU A 92 15.15 -6.63 -11.30
C LEU A 92 13.83 -6.98 -10.60
N ARG A 93 13.33 -8.21 -10.80
CA ARG A 93 12.18 -8.76 -10.08
C ARG A 93 12.42 -8.82 -8.56
N ALA A 94 13.60 -9.30 -8.16
CA ALA A 94 14.01 -9.33 -6.75
C ALA A 94 14.15 -7.90 -6.18
N ARG A 95 14.71 -6.98 -6.96
CA ARG A 95 14.82 -5.55 -6.59
C ARG A 95 13.45 -4.91 -6.38
N ALA A 96 12.51 -5.13 -7.27
CA ALA A 96 11.14 -4.61 -7.11
C ALA A 96 10.48 -5.11 -5.81
N ARG A 97 10.68 -6.40 -5.47
CA ARG A 97 10.21 -6.96 -4.21
C ARG A 97 10.94 -6.38 -3.00
N GLN A 98 12.26 -6.20 -3.07
CA GLN A 98 13.04 -5.58 -2.01
C GLN A 98 12.53 -4.17 -1.68
N LEU A 99 12.33 -3.32 -2.70
CA LEU A 99 11.82 -1.96 -2.51
C LEU A 99 10.41 -1.98 -1.90
N ALA A 100 9.55 -2.88 -2.37
CA ALA A 100 8.22 -3.06 -1.79
C ALA A 100 8.29 -3.51 -0.32
N GLU A 101 9.22 -4.40 0.04
CA GLU A 101 9.39 -4.89 1.42
C GLU A 101 10.02 -3.84 2.35
N ILE A 102 10.90 -2.97 1.88
CA ILE A 102 11.38 -1.83 2.69
C ILE A 102 10.19 -1.03 3.21
N VAL A 103 9.19 -0.78 2.36
CA VAL A 103 7.95 -0.12 2.79
C VAL A 103 7.09 -1.04 3.64
N ASN A 104 6.84 -2.26 3.18
CA ASN A 104 5.87 -3.19 3.75
C ASN A 104 6.25 -3.70 5.14
N SER A 105 7.54 -3.98 5.36
CA SER A 105 8.06 -4.51 6.62
C SER A 105 8.91 -3.51 7.40
N GLY A 106 9.49 -2.52 6.74
CA GLY A 106 10.43 -1.57 7.35
C GLY A 106 9.80 -0.24 7.79
N ILE A 107 8.65 0.18 7.23
CA ILE A 107 8.03 1.47 7.54
C ILE A 107 6.57 1.31 7.98
N GLN A 108 5.74 0.75 7.11
CA GLN A 108 4.29 0.79 7.26
C GLN A 108 3.75 0.12 8.53
N PRO A 109 4.26 -1.02 9.04
CA PRO A 109 3.73 -1.64 10.26
C PRO A 109 3.86 -0.73 11.48
N PHE A 110 4.91 0.08 11.54
CA PHE A 110 5.25 0.93 12.68
C PHE A 110 4.39 2.21 12.79
N GLN A 111 3.62 2.53 11.73
CA GLN A 111 2.71 3.67 11.69
C GLN A 111 1.23 3.28 11.88
N THR A 112 0.95 2.00 12.15
CA THR A 112 -0.42 1.51 12.33
C THR A 112 -1.01 2.00 13.66
N PRO A 113 -2.34 2.27 13.73
CA PRO A 113 -2.97 2.66 14.98
C PRO A 113 -2.73 1.68 16.13
N PHE A 114 -2.66 0.38 15.82
CA PHE A 114 -2.36 -0.66 16.80
C PHE A 114 -0.97 -0.45 17.42
N VAL A 115 0.09 -0.36 16.60
CA VAL A 115 1.47 -0.20 17.10
C VAL A 115 1.64 1.14 17.82
N MET A 116 1.12 2.22 17.26
CA MET A 116 1.15 3.54 17.90
C MET A 116 0.47 3.51 19.29
N GLY A 117 -0.68 2.83 19.37
CA GLY A 117 -1.37 2.64 20.65
C GLY A 117 -0.55 1.86 21.67
N GLN A 118 0.19 0.82 21.25
CA GLN A 118 1.11 0.08 22.13
C GLN A 118 2.28 0.95 22.61
N VAL A 119 2.91 1.71 21.70
CA VAL A 119 4.00 2.64 22.07
C VAL A 119 3.52 3.63 23.14
N LYS A 120 2.34 4.21 22.94
CA LYS A 120 1.72 5.12 23.92
C LYS A 120 1.42 4.44 25.25
N ALA A 121 0.90 3.21 25.23
CA ALA A 121 0.59 2.44 26.44
C ALA A 121 1.86 2.14 27.27
N PHE A 122 3.01 1.99 26.63
CA PHE A 122 4.31 1.85 27.29
C PHE A 122 4.97 3.19 27.67
N GLY A 123 4.27 4.33 27.51
CA GLY A 123 4.78 5.66 27.86
C GLY A 123 5.75 6.24 26.83
N GLY A 124 5.83 5.67 25.62
CA GLY A 124 6.67 6.16 24.53
C GLY A 124 6.02 7.31 23.75
N ASP A 125 6.86 8.09 23.05
CA ASP A 125 6.41 9.11 22.11
C ASP A 125 6.09 8.46 20.74
N GLU A 126 4.80 8.31 20.46
CA GLU A 126 4.30 7.71 19.22
C GLU A 126 4.69 8.51 17.97
N LYS A 127 4.84 9.85 18.09
CA LYS A 127 5.22 10.70 16.95
C LYS A 127 6.69 10.55 16.63
N ALA A 128 7.55 10.59 17.65
CA ALA A 128 8.98 10.34 17.49
C ALA A 128 9.24 8.92 16.97
N TRP A 129 8.49 7.92 17.45
CA TRP A 129 8.55 6.54 16.96
C TRP A 129 8.26 6.47 15.47
N VAL A 130 7.12 6.96 15.02
CA VAL A 130 6.73 6.92 13.59
C VAL A 130 7.72 7.71 12.75
N HIS A 131 8.10 8.91 13.18
CA HIS A 131 9.07 9.75 12.46
C HIS A 131 10.40 9.02 12.25
N GLY A 132 10.94 8.37 13.29
CA GLY A 132 12.20 7.63 13.20
C GLY A 132 12.14 6.48 12.17
N PHE A 133 11.07 5.69 12.15
CA PHE A 133 10.89 4.62 11.18
C PHE A 133 10.72 5.14 9.75
N HIS A 134 9.99 6.27 9.58
CA HIS A 134 9.86 6.90 8.26
C HIS A 134 11.21 7.39 7.73
N VAL A 135 11.94 8.19 8.51
CA VAL A 135 13.24 8.72 8.07
C VAL A 135 14.20 7.59 7.72
N ARG A 136 14.36 6.60 8.63
CA ARG A 136 15.22 5.44 8.40
C ARG A 136 14.83 4.69 7.11
N GLY A 137 13.56 4.39 6.96
CA GLY A 137 13.08 3.59 5.84
C GLY A 137 13.10 4.34 4.51
N LEU A 138 12.73 5.64 4.50
CA LEU A 138 12.78 6.45 3.28
C LEU A 138 14.21 6.72 2.83
N THR A 139 15.16 6.91 3.77
CA THR A 139 16.58 7.04 3.42
C THR A 139 17.10 5.79 2.72
N ALA A 140 16.81 4.61 3.27
CA ALA A 140 17.17 3.35 2.63
C ALA A 140 16.46 3.17 1.27
N LEU A 141 15.19 3.55 1.20
CA LEU A 141 14.40 3.42 -0.03
C LEU A 141 14.92 4.34 -1.14
N GLU A 142 15.29 5.60 -0.84
CA GLU A 142 15.88 6.53 -1.77
C GLU A 142 17.18 5.96 -2.37
N GLU A 143 18.11 5.54 -1.51
CA GLU A 143 19.40 4.98 -1.90
C GLU A 143 19.22 3.71 -2.76
N GLU A 144 18.37 2.79 -2.34
CA GLU A 144 18.16 1.54 -3.06
C GLU A 144 17.39 1.75 -4.38
N THR A 145 16.43 2.67 -4.40
CA THR A 145 15.66 2.99 -5.62
C THR A 145 16.54 3.67 -6.66
N SER A 146 17.43 4.58 -6.27
CA SER A 146 18.31 5.28 -7.20
C SER A 146 19.17 4.35 -8.07
N ARG A 147 19.42 3.13 -7.60
CA ARG A 147 20.22 2.11 -8.31
C ARG A 147 19.46 1.40 -9.44
N THR A 148 18.12 1.46 -9.44
CA THR A 148 17.29 0.72 -10.39
C THR A 148 16.26 1.60 -11.09
N ALA A 149 16.10 2.83 -10.64
CA ALA A 149 15.10 3.73 -11.17
C ALA A 149 15.38 4.09 -12.63
N GLY A 150 14.35 3.89 -13.45
CA GLY A 150 14.17 4.57 -14.71
C GLY A 150 13.08 5.62 -14.54
N ARG A 151 12.03 5.54 -15.33
CA ARG A 151 10.84 6.35 -15.13
C ARG A 151 10.14 6.03 -13.80
N PHE A 152 10.11 4.73 -13.41
CA PHE A 152 9.54 4.24 -12.16
C PHE A 152 10.61 3.63 -11.25
N SER A 153 10.22 3.05 -10.15
CA SER A 153 11.16 2.52 -9.15
C SER A 153 12.10 1.44 -9.69
N VAL A 154 11.65 0.66 -10.67
CA VAL A 154 12.48 -0.35 -11.36
C VAL A 154 12.22 -0.25 -12.87
N GLY A 155 13.09 0.47 -13.58
CA GLY A 155 12.94 0.69 -15.03
C GLY A 155 11.78 1.61 -15.40
N ASP A 156 11.16 1.34 -16.56
CA ASP A 156 10.24 2.28 -17.22
C ASP A 156 8.77 1.85 -17.20
N ALA A 157 8.43 0.82 -16.43
CA ALA A 157 7.07 0.37 -16.20
C ALA A 157 6.74 0.34 -14.71
N PRO A 158 5.48 0.68 -14.31
CA PRO A 158 5.06 0.59 -12.91
C PRO A 158 5.16 -0.85 -12.41
N SER A 159 5.59 -0.99 -11.16
CA SER A 159 5.80 -2.27 -10.50
C SER A 159 5.14 -2.32 -9.11
N ILE A 160 5.26 -3.46 -8.44
CA ILE A 160 4.84 -3.62 -7.04
C ILE A 160 5.53 -2.61 -6.12
N ALA A 161 6.77 -2.18 -6.45
CA ALA A 161 7.49 -1.15 -5.69
C ALA A 161 6.74 0.19 -5.70
N ASP A 162 6.24 0.60 -6.86
CA ASP A 162 5.49 1.85 -7.03
C ASP A 162 4.12 1.79 -6.35
N CYS A 163 3.48 0.61 -6.38
CA CYS A 163 2.25 0.37 -5.61
C CYS A 163 2.45 0.60 -4.10
N CYS A 164 3.65 0.34 -3.58
CA CYS A 164 4.00 0.56 -2.18
C CYS A 164 4.48 1.99 -1.91
N LEU A 165 5.27 2.56 -2.82
CA LEU A 165 5.89 3.86 -2.68
C LEU A 165 4.86 4.99 -2.52
N VAL A 166 3.93 5.12 -3.47
CA VAL A 166 2.99 6.26 -3.50
C VAL A 166 2.13 6.35 -2.22
N PRO A 167 1.48 5.25 -1.74
CA PRO A 167 0.78 5.30 -0.47
C PRO A 167 1.66 5.62 0.73
N GLN A 168 2.95 5.23 0.69
CA GLN A 168 3.88 5.51 1.78
C GLN A 168 4.29 6.98 1.82
N LEU A 169 4.58 7.61 0.69
CA LEU A 169 4.90 9.03 0.64
C LEU A 169 3.72 9.89 1.09
N TYR A 170 2.52 9.55 0.67
CA TYR A 170 1.30 10.18 1.18
C TYR A 170 1.18 10.08 2.71
N ALA A 171 1.41 8.89 3.27
CA ALA A 171 1.41 8.70 4.72
C ALA A 171 2.51 9.52 5.40
N SER A 172 3.71 9.59 4.81
CA SER A 172 4.84 10.36 5.34
C SER A 172 4.52 11.85 5.44
N ARG A 173 3.87 12.43 4.43
CA ARG A 173 3.38 13.83 4.49
C ARG A 173 2.38 14.04 5.62
N ARG A 174 1.45 13.10 5.82
CA ARG A 174 0.48 13.17 6.94
C ARG A 174 1.15 13.13 8.31
N PHE A 175 2.26 12.41 8.44
CA PHE A 175 3.09 12.39 9.64
C PHE A 175 4.11 13.55 9.68
N LYS A 176 4.02 14.50 8.73
CA LYS A 176 4.86 15.70 8.63
C LYS A 176 6.35 15.39 8.50
N VAL A 177 6.68 14.29 7.82
CA VAL A 177 8.06 13.96 7.46
C VAL A 177 8.47 14.83 6.27
N ASP A 178 9.63 15.47 6.38
CA ASP A 178 10.22 16.21 5.27
C ASP A 178 10.66 15.25 4.16
N LEU A 179 10.15 15.46 2.95
CA LEU A 179 10.48 14.65 1.78
C LEU A 179 11.57 15.27 0.89
N THR A 180 12.05 16.47 1.23
CA THR A 180 13.10 17.14 0.46
C THR A 180 14.36 16.28 0.27
N PRO A 181 14.80 15.46 1.25
CA PRO A 181 15.95 14.57 1.08
C PRO A 181 15.75 13.39 0.11
N TYR A 182 14.55 13.20 -0.44
CA TYR A 182 14.19 12.00 -1.23
C TYR A 182 13.74 12.37 -2.65
N PRO A 183 14.60 13.00 -3.46
CA PRO A 183 14.25 13.53 -4.80
C PRO A 183 13.89 12.42 -5.80
N THR A 184 14.54 11.25 -5.73
CA THR A 184 14.22 10.12 -6.62
C THR A 184 12.79 9.62 -6.34
N LEU A 185 12.45 9.44 -5.07
CA LEU A 185 11.13 8.95 -4.67
C LEU A 185 10.01 9.92 -5.04
N THR A 186 10.21 11.22 -4.82
CA THR A 186 9.19 12.25 -5.14
C THR A 186 9.04 12.45 -6.66
N ARG A 187 10.12 12.31 -7.45
CA ARG A 187 10.03 12.27 -8.91
C ARG A 187 9.20 11.09 -9.41
N ILE A 188 9.48 9.90 -8.88
CA ILE A 188 8.74 8.67 -9.26
C ILE A 188 7.28 8.78 -8.86
N GLU A 189 6.99 9.33 -7.68
CA GLU A 189 5.61 9.57 -7.26
C GLU A 189 4.85 10.43 -8.28
N ALA A 190 5.46 11.54 -8.74
CA ALA A 190 4.86 12.41 -9.74
C ALA A 190 4.58 11.66 -11.07
N GLU A 191 5.49 10.78 -11.51
CA GLU A 191 5.28 9.93 -12.68
C GLU A 191 4.12 8.94 -12.48
N CYS A 192 4.02 8.35 -11.28
CA CYS A 192 2.91 7.46 -10.92
C CYS A 192 1.57 8.19 -10.90
N GLU A 193 1.50 9.36 -10.25
CA GLU A 193 0.28 10.16 -10.13
C GLU A 193 -0.25 10.67 -11.48
N ALA A 194 0.60 10.78 -12.50
CA ALA A 194 0.20 11.08 -13.87
C ALA A 194 -0.57 9.92 -14.53
N LEU A 195 -0.49 8.69 -14.00
CA LEU A 195 -1.16 7.52 -14.58
C LEU A 195 -2.63 7.43 -14.15
N PRO A 196 -3.57 7.18 -15.08
CA PRO A 196 -4.99 7.02 -14.75
C PRO A 196 -5.29 5.98 -13.67
N ALA A 197 -4.49 4.89 -13.62
CA ALA A 197 -4.66 3.84 -12.62
C ALA A 197 -4.38 4.32 -11.19
N PHE A 198 -3.35 5.14 -10.98
CA PHE A 198 -3.03 5.72 -9.69
C PHE A 198 -4.07 6.77 -9.28
N GLN A 199 -4.52 7.58 -10.25
CA GLN A 199 -5.56 8.58 -10.02
C GLN A 199 -6.90 7.93 -9.61
N ALA A 200 -7.31 6.85 -10.29
CA ALA A 200 -8.54 6.12 -9.96
C ALA A 200 -8.48 5.47 -8.58
N ALA A 201 -7.29 4.98 -8.19
CA ALA A 201 -7.05 4.34 -6.90
C ALA A 201 -6.87 5.33 -5.73
N HIS A 202 -6.77 6.65 -6.00
CA HIS A 202 -6.50 7.66 -4.98
C HIS A 202 -7.54 7.62 -3.84
N PRO A 203 -7.13 7.81 -2.57
CA PRO A 203 -8.02 7.78 -1.41
C PRO A 203 -9.26 8.66 -1.59
N ASP A 204 -9.10 9.90 -2.00
CA ASP A 204 -10.19 10.89 -2.10
C ASP A 204 -11.22 10.55 -3.20
N ARG A 205 -10.95 9.57 -4.04
CA ARG A 205 -11.88 9.07 -5.08
C ARG A 205 -12.64 7.82 -4.65
N GLN A 206 -12.42 7.34 -3.45
CA GLN A 206 -13.10 6.14 -2.99
C GLN A 206 -14.49 6.46 -2.43
N PRO A 207 -15.46 5.53 -2.54
CA PRO A 207 -16.86 5.80 -2.14
C PRO A 207 -17.03 6.07 -0.64
N ASP A 208 -16.09 5.59 0.18
CA ASP A 208 -16.04 5.79 1.63
C ASP A 208 -15.12 6.96 2.04
N ALA A 209 -14.64 7.76 1.08
CA ALA A 209 -13.81 8.91 1.39
C ALA A 209 -14.64 9.95 2.17
N GLU A 210 -14.24 10.21 3.39
CA GLU A 210 -14.78 11.32 4.17
C GLU A 210 -14.23 12.62 3.55
N GLN A 211 -15.12 13.56 3.27
CA GLN A 211 -14.69 14.90 2.90
C GLN A 211 -13.92 15.45 4.09
N ALA A 212 -12.60 15.48 3.99
CA ALA A 212 -11.78 16.17 4.98
C ALA A 212 -12.28 17.62 5.06
N PRO A 213 -12.48 18.17 6.25
CA PRO A 213 -12.74 19.61 6.35
C PRO A 213 -11.56 20.32 5.66
N ARG A 214 -11.91 21.16 4.70
CA ARG A 214 -10.97 22.00 3.93
C ARG A 214 -10.25 22.97 4.84
#